data_bad587a5ed583621d6a7d7f1200047db
#
_entry.id   bad587a5ed583621d6a7d7f1200047db
#
_cell.length_a   1.000
_cell.length_b   1.000
_cell.length_c   1.000
_cell.angle_alpha   90.00
_cell.angle_beta   90.00
_cell.angle_gamma   90.00
#
_symmetry.space_group_name_H-M   'P 1'
#
loop_
_entity.id
_entity.type
_entity.pdbx_description
1 polymer ?
#
loop_
_entity_poly.entity_id
_entity_poly.type
_entity_poly.pdbx_seq_one_letter_code
_entity_poly.pdbx_strand_id
1 'polypeptide(L)'
;MTLNAKNDKYGCPVCEKIAREEGLMNDEDDTPYCPVEKTLSLIGGKYKALILWRLMEGPMRFSQLARIVTGATPRTLTRQLRELEEDHLVHRHVYAEVPVRVEYSLTPQGESIYPILASMYRWGSGYLKAHGKKVGCAMKPPAGLETEEEDEAAAAAA
;
A
#
# COMPACT_ATOMS: atom_id res chain seq x y z
N MET A 1 -19.54 0.66 16.33
CA MET A 1 -19.87 -0.40 15.37
C MET A 1 -18.77 -1.44 15.46
N THR A 2 -19.07 -2.52 16.10
CA THR A 2 -18.21 -3.69 16.22
C THR A 2 -17.94 -4.25 14.84
N LEU A 3 -16.71 -4.15 14.39
CA LEU A 3 -16.21 -4.88 13.24
C LEU A 3 -16.45 -6.35 13.50
N ASN A 4 -17.13 -6.99 12.58
CA ASN A 4 -17.59 -8.35 12.66
C ASN A 4 -16.36 -9.27 12.58
N ALA A 5 -15.83 -9.64 13.73
CA ALA A 5 -14.72 -10.58 13.90
C ALA A 5 -15.01 -12.00 13.32
N LYS A 6 -16.10 -12.15 12.60
CA LYS A 6 -16.52 -13.41 11.98
C LYS A 6 -16.05 -13.60 10.53
N ASN A 7 -15.44 -12.58 9.90
CA ASN A 7 -15.04 -12.69 8.50
C ASN A 7 -13.52 -12.84 8.29
N ASP A 8 -12.72 -12.73 9.35
CA ASP A 8 -11.26 -12.95 9.27
C ASP A 8 -10.87 -14.44 9.38
N LYS A 9 -11.84 -15.33 9.46
CA LYS A 9 -11.64 -16.77 9.63
C LYS A 9 -11.41 -17.54 8.33
N TYR A 10 -11.44 -16.88 7.19
CA TYR A 10 -11.30 -17.54 5.90
C TYR A 10 -9.96 -17.18 5.27
N GLY A 11 -8.92 -17.88 5.71
CA GLY A 11 -7.69 -18.01 4.95
C GLY A 11 -8.02 -18.56 3.55
N CYS A 12 -7.16 -18.28 2.58
CA CYS A 12 -7.29 -18.82 1.23
C CYS A 12 -7.54 -20.35 1.30
N PRO A 13 -8.66 -20.88 0.74
CA PRO A 13 -8.99 -22.30 0.81
C PRO A 13 -7.89 -23.23 0.31
N VAL A 14 -7.06 -22.74 -0.62
CA VAL A 14 -5.90 -23.45 -1.15
C VAL A 14 -4.79 -23.54 -0.11
N CYS A 15 -4.52 -22.43 0.59
CA CYS A 15 -3.50 -22.38 1.64
C CYS A 15 -3.92 -23.27 2.84
N GLU A 16 -5.20 -23.27 3.23
CA GLU A 16 -5.72 -24.14 4.27
C GLU A 16 -5.57 -25.62 3.91
N LYS A 17 -5.87 -25.96 2.65
CA LYS A 17 -5.73 -27.33 2.18
C LYS A 17 -4.28 -27.80 2.25
N ILE A 18 -3.34 -27.00 1.75
CA ILE A 18 -1.90 -27.29 1.77
C ILE A 18 -1.41 -27.40 3.23
N ALA A 19 -1.80 -26.47 4.11
CA ALA A 19 -1.38 -26.49 5.50
C ALA A 19 -1.88 -27.75 6.26
N ARG A 20 -3.07 -28.24 5.93
CA ARG A 20 -3.59 -29.52 6.47
C ARG A 20 -2.82 -30.73 5.94
N GLU A 21 -2.53 -30.75 4.64
CA GLU A 21 -1.79 -31.84 4.01
C GLU A 21 -0.34 -31.92 4.51
N GLU A 22 0.28 -30.76 4.83
CA GLU A 22 1.65 -30.68 5.35
C GLU A 22 1.74 -30.76 6.88
N GLY A 23 0.60 -30.89 7.59
CA GLY A 23 0.56 -31.01 9.05
C GLY A 23 1.00 -29.74 9.80
N LEU A 24 0.91 -28.58 9.15
CA LEU A 24 1.27 -27.28 9.71
C LEU A 24 0.16 -26.65 10.57
N MET A 25 -1.00 -27.28 10.66
CA MET A 25 -2.13 -26.81 11.47
C MET A 25 -2.09 -27.44 12.86
N ASN A 26 -1.95 -26.64 13.89
CA ASN A 26 -2.19 -27.03 15.27
C ASN A 26 -3.66 -26.75 15.62
N ASP A 27 -4.25 -27.57 16.49
CA ASP A 27 -5.69 -27.57 16.83
C ASP A 27 -6.19 -26.33 17.60
N GLU A 28 -5.34 -25.36 17.92
CA GLU A 28 -5.70 -24.13 18.61
C GLU A 28 -5.54 -22.90 17.70
N ASP A 29 -6.60 -22.55 16.97
CA ASP A 29 -6.88 -21.23 16.32
C ASP A 29 -5.77 -20.65 15.42
N ASP A 30 -4.83 -21.46 14.98
CA ASP A 30 -3.71 -21.09 14.12
C ASP A 30 -4.07 -21.29 12.63
N THR A 31 -5.08 -20.54 12.20
CA THR A 31 -5.49 -20.56 10.78
C THR A 31 -4.38 -19.91 9.94
N PRO A 32 -3.73 -20.63 9.02
CA PRO A 32 -2.66 -20.06 8.22
C PRO A 32 -3.20 -18.96 7.31
N TYR A 33 -2.64 -17.77 7.43
CA TYR A 33 -2.97 -16.66 6.55
C TYR A 33 -2.23 -16.79 5.23
N CYS A 34 -2.95 -16.62 4.12
CA CYS A 34 -2.30 -16.48 2.81
C CYS A 34 -1.51 -15.15 2.78
N PRO A 35 -0.18 -15.17 2.62
CA PRO A 35 0.61 -13.93 2.62
C PRO A 35 0.17 -12.94 1.54
N VAL A 36 -0.24 -13.43 0.37
CA VAL A 36 -0.73 -12.58 -0.74
C VAL A 36 -2.05 -11.92 -0.36
N GLU A 37 -2.99 -12.69 0.18
CA GLU A 37 -4.28 -12.18 0.63
C GLU A 37 -4.10 -11.14 1.74
N LYS A 38 -3.24 -11.43 2.73
CA LYS A 38 -2.93 -10.48 3.81
C LYS A 38 -2.34 -9.20 3.25
N THR A 39 -1.36 -9.29 2.35
CA THR A 39 -0.77 -8.10 1.72
C THR A 39 -1.82 -7.29 0.96
N LEU A 40 -2.66 -7.95 0.16
CA LEU A 40 -3.74 -7.28 -0.56
C LEU A 40 -4.75 -6.62 0.39
N SER A 41 -5.05 -7.21 1.54
CA SER A 41 -5.94 -6.61 2.54
C SER A 41 -5.35 -5.34 3.16
N LEU A 42 -4.04 -5.31 3.38
CA LEU A 42 -3.32 -4.18 3.95
C LEU A 42 -3.22 -2.98 3.00
N ILE A 43 -2.93 -3.23 1.73
CA ILE A 43 -2.76 -2.19 0.70
C ILE A 43 -3.98 -2.04 -0.20
N GLY A 44 -4.92 -2.96 -0.11
CA GLY A 44 -6.17 -2.95 -0.85
C GLY A 44 -7.03 -1.75 -0.47
N GLY A 45 -7.87 -1.36 -1.39
CA GLY A 45 -8.63 -0.13 -1.27
C GLY A 45 -8.11 0.93 -2.23
N LYS A 46 -9.01 1.82 -2.61
CA LYS A 46 -8.75 2.76 -3.71
C LYS A 46 -7.56 3.70 -3.48
N TYR A 47 -7.23 3.98 -2.21
CA TYR A 47 -6.26 5.04 -1.90
C TYR A 47 -5.10 4.61 -0.99
N LYS A 48 -5.17 3.45 -0.31
CA LYS A 48 -4.13 3.01 0.64
C LYS A 48 -2.75 2.92 -0.01
N ALA A 49 -2.65 2.24 -1.14
CA ALA A 49 -1.40 2.13 -1.90
C ALA A 49 -0.84 3.51 -2.31
N LEU A 50 -1.72 4.44 -2.73
CA LEU A 50 -1.33 5.78 -3.11
C LEU A 50 -0.83 6.61 -1.92
N ILE A 51 -1.49 6.49 -0.75
CA ILE A 51 -1.06 7.15 0.48
C ILE A 51 0.33 6.66 0.89
N LEU A 52 0.51 5.33 0.95
CA LEU A 52 1.80 4.73 1.31
C LEU A 52 2.90 5.19 0.35
N TRP A 53 2.64 5.15 -0.97
CA TRP A 53 3.60 5.62 -1.97
C TRP A 53 4.02 7.07 -1.75
N ARG A 54 3.07 7.96 -1.44
CA ARG A 54 3.37 9.38 -1.21
C ARG A 54 4.16 9.60 0.07
N LEU A 55 3.89 8.83 1.10
CA LEU A 55 4.64 8.91 2.36
C LEU A 55 6.08 8.36 2.24
N MET A 56 6.44 7.67 1.16
CA MET A 56 7.84 7.33 0.85
C MET A 56 8.70 8.56 0.60
N GLU A 57 8.11 9.66 0.13
CA GLU A 57 8.80 10.94 -0.08
C GLU A 57 9.12 11.68 1.24
N GLY A 58 8.52 11.23 2.34
CA GLY A 58 8.68 11.78 3.68
C GLY A 58 7.38 12.09 4.40
N PRO A 59 7.44 12.61 5.62
CA PRO A 59 6.25 12.94 6.42
C PRO A 59 5.39 14.01 5.74
N MET A 60 4.07 13.83 5.78
CA MET A 60 3.10 14.73 5.17
C MET A 60 1.97 15.08 6.11
N ARG A 61 1.48 16.32 6.01
CA ARG A 61 0.26 16.76 6.70
C ARG A 61 -0.99 16.27 5.99
N PHE A 62 -2.08 16.16 6.74
CA PHE A 62 -3.38 15.78 6.17
C PHE A 62 -3.77 16.63 4.94
N SER A 63 -3.57 17.94 5.01
CA SER A 63 -3.89 18.84 3.90
C SER A 63 -3.05 18.60 2.65
N GLN A 64 -1.80 18.18 2.80
CA GLN A 64 -0.92 17.80 1.67
C GLN A 64 -1.41 16.50 1.02
N LEU A 65 -1.69 15.49 1.85
CA LEU A 65 -2.25 14.21 1.37
C LEU A 65 -3.60 14.43 0.66
N ALA A 66 -4.47 15.26 1.21
CA ALA A 66 -5.77 15.58 0.61
C ALA A 66 -5.68 16.24 -0.76
N ARG A 67 -4.62 17.01 -1.02
CA ARG A 67 -4.38 17.61 -2.35
C ARG A 67 -3.86 16.60 -3.37
N ILE A 68 -3.06 15.64 -2.91
CA ILE A 68 -2.39 14.66 -3.78
C ILE A 68 -3.32 13.48 -4.08
N VAL A 69 -4.04 13.01 -3.07
CA VAL A 69 -5.00 11.90 -3.20
C VAL A 69 -6.31 12.41 -3.79
N THR A 70 -6.24 12.82 -5.06
CA THR A 70 -7.40 13.38 -5.77
C THR A 70 -8.54 12.38 -5.87
N GLY A 71 -9.76 12.84 -5.58
CA GLY A 71 -10.98 12.02 -5.61
C GLY A 71 -11.32 11.32 -4.29
N ALA A 72 -10.47 11.40 -3.26
CA ALA A 72 -10.82 11.00 -1.92
C ALA A 72 -11.53 12.14 -1.20
N THR A 73 -12.69 11.85 -0.58
CA THR A 73 -13.29 12.80 0.36
C THR A 73 -12.46 12.87 1.64
N PRO A 74 -12.49 13.98 2.41
CA PRO A 74 -11.80 14.06 3.70
C PRO A 74 -12.17 12.91 4.63
N ARG A 75 -13.43 12.48 4.63
CA ARG A 75 -13.91 11.33 5.41
C ARG A 75 -13.25 10.01 4.96
N THR A 76 -13.14 9.80 3.65
CA THR A 76 -12.50 8.61 3.09
C THR A 76 -11.02 8.60 3.41
N LEU A 77 -10.33 9.72 3.23
CA LEU A 77 -8.90 9.84 3.53
C LEU A 77 -8.62 9.60 5.02
N THR A 78 -9.43 10.19 5.91
CA THR A 78 -9.30 9.97 7.36
C THR A 78 -9.48 8.50 7.72
N ARG A 79 -10.46 7.82 7.13
CA ARG A 79 -10.68 6.39 7.37
C ARG A 79 -9.50 5.56 6.91
N GLN A 80 -9.00 5.79 5.70
CA GLN A 80 -7.87 5.05 5.15
C GLN A 80 -6.58 5.26 5.97
N LEU A 81 -6.33 6.48 6.46
CA LEU A 81 -5.20 6.79 7.32
C LEU A 81 -5.31 6.08 8.69
N ARG A 82 -6.52 6.00 9.26
CA ARG A 82 -6.74 5.25 10.51
C ARG A 82 -6.52 3.77 10.33
N GLU A 83 -7.04 3.18 9.25
CA GLU A 83 -6.81 1.77 8.92
C GLU A 83 -5.31 1.47 8.76
N LEU A 84 -4.55 2.35 8.07
CA LEU A 84 -3.10 2.20 7.92
C LEU A 84 -2.34 2.38 9.24
N GLU A 85 -2.82 3.22 10.15
CA GLU A 85 -2.27 3.39 11.50
C GLU A 85 -2.55 2.14 12.36
N GLU A 86 -3.77 1.59 12.32
CA GLU A 86 -4.17 0.35 12.99
C GLU A 86 -3.38 -0.87 12.48
N ASP A 87 -3.09 -0.91 11.18
CA ASP A 87 -2.26 -1.92 10.54
C ASP A 87 -0.74 -1.69 10.77
N HIS A 88 -0.36 -0.71 11.58
CA HIS A 88 1.03 -0.33 11.90
C HIS A 88 1.91 0.02 10.68
N LEU A 89 1.34 0.45 9.58
CA LEU A 89 2.07 0.88 8.38
C LEU A 89 2.35 2.38 8.39
N VAL A 90 1.51 3.15 9.06
CA VAL A 90 1.60 4.61 9.16
C VAL A 90 1.61 5.03 10.62
N HIS A 91 2.43 6.01 10.93
CA HIS A 91 2.48 6.66 12.23
C HIS A 91 1.85 8.05 12.13
N ARG A 92 0.98 8.36 13.09
CA ARG A 92 0.33 9.67 13.22
C ARG A 92 0.99 10.46 14.34
N HIS A 93 1.63 11.55 13.99
CA HIS A 93 2.27 12.47 14.94
C HIS A 93 1.40 13.70 15.17
N VAL A 94 1.10 13.99 16.43
CA VAL A 94 0.38 15.19 16.83
C VAL A 94 1.34 16.11 17.57
N TYR A 95 1.54 17.29 17.02
CA TYR A 95 2.37 18.31 17.65
C TYR A 95 1.49 19.24 18.49
N ALA A 96 1.87 19.46 19.73
CA ALA A 96 1.18 20.36 20.67
C ALA A 96 1.52 21.82 20.35
N GLU A 97 1.06 22.29 19.19
CA GLU A 97 1.23 23.64 18.69
C GLU A 97 -0.14 24.32 18.53
N VAL A 98 -0.17 25.63 18.41
CA VAL A 98 -1.41 26.38 18.10
C VAL A 98 -1.22 27.10 16.76
N PRO A 99 -1.96 26.70 15.70
CA PRO A 99 -2.94 25.61 15.62
C PRO A 99 -2.29 24.20 15.64
N VAL A 100 -3.03 23.20 16.13
CA VAL A 100 -2.57 21.80 16.21
C VAL A 100 -2.09 21.33 14.84
N ARG A 101 -0.87 20.78 14.80
CA ARG A 101 -0.27 20.18 13.62
C ARG A 101 -0.31 18.66 13.72
N VAL A 102 -0.81 18.02 12.69
CA VAL A 102 -0.82 16.55 12.56
C VAL A 102 -0.06 16.16 11.29
N GLU A 103 0.92 15.29 11.45
CA GLU A 103 1.72 14.72 10.38
C GLU A 103 1.62 13.20 10.37
N TYR A 104 1.71 12.62 9.19
CA TYR A 104 1.73 11.19 8.95
C TYR A 104 3.06 10.81 8.33
N SER A 105 3.65 9.72 8.80
CA SER A 105 4.89 9.15 8.28
C SER A 105 4.76 7.64 8.19
N LEU A 106 5.62 7.01 7.41
CA LEU A 106 5.70 5.55 7.41
C LEU A 106 6.36 5.05 8.69
N THR A 107 5.95 3.86 9.11
CA THR A 107 6.70 3.06 10.07
C THR A 107 7.78 2.26 9.33
N PRO A 108 8.76 1.63 10.01
CA PRO A 108 9.69 0.70 9.36
C PRO A 108 8.97 -0.43 8.59
N GLN A 109 7.83 -0.89 9.11
CA GLN A 109 6.99 -1.87 8.42
C GLN A 109 6.30 -1.26 7.19
N GLY A 110 5.83 -0.02 7.28
CA GLY A 110 5.29 0.71 6.14
C GLY A 110 6.33 0.95 5.04
N GLU A 111 7.58 1.23 5.39
CA GLU A 111 8.67 1.36 4.43
C GLU A 111 8.99 0.04 3.73
N SER A 112 8.89 -1.08 4.43
CA SER A 112 9.17 -2.41 3.88
C SER A 112 8.21 -2.83 2.75
N ILE A 113 7.06 -2.17 2.60
CA ILE A 113 6.09 -2.44 1.51
C ILE A 113 6.57 -1.88 0.14
N TYR A 114 7.57 -1.03 0.13
CA TYR A 114 8.07 -0.35 -1.06
C TYR A 114 8.36 -1.25 -2.26
N PRO A 115 9.10 -2.39 -2.12
CA PRO A 115 9.38 -3.26 -3.26
C PRO A 115 8.11 -3.82 -3.92
N ILE A 116 7.06 -4.04 -3.13
CA ILE A 116 5.76 -4.54 -3.62
C ILE A 116 5.07 -3.46 -4.44
N LEU A 117 4.97 -2.24 -3.89
CA LEU A 117 4.37 -1.11 -4.58
C LEU A 117 5.12 -0.76 -5.88
N ALA A 118 6.45 -0.83 -5.85
CA ALA A 118 7.31 -0.62 -6.99
C ALA A 118 7.07 -1.67 -8.10
N SER A 119 6.94 -2.94 -7.71
CA SER A 119 6.63 -4.02 -8.64
C SER A 119 5.22 -3.89 -9.23
N MET A 120 4.25 -3.46 -8.43
CA MET A 120 2.90 -3.15 -8.92
C MET A 120 2.91 -1.98 -9.93
N TYR A 121 3.69 -0.93 -9.66
CA TYR A 121 3.84 0.19 -10.58
C TYR A 121 4.44 -0.25 -11.92
N ARG A 122 5.55 -1.00 -11.91
CA ARG A 122 6.21 -1.50 -13.13
C ARG A 122 5.26 -2.39 -13.94
N TRP A 123 4.66 -3.37 -13.29
CA TRP A 123 3.72 -4.27 -13.97
C TRP A 123 2.52 -3.52 -14.56
N GLY A 124 1.91 -2.63 -13.77
CA GLY A 124 0.76 -1.82 -14.20
C GLY A 124 1.09 -0.88 -15.35
N SER A 125 2.29 -0.28 -15.34
CA SER A 125 2.76 0.57 -16.43
C SER A 125 2.93 -0.22 -17.73
N GLY A 126 3.56 -1.40 -17.68
CA GLY A 126 3.70 -2.30 -18.83
C GLY A 126 2.35 -2.75 -19.38
N TYR A 127 1.43 -3.14 -18.50
CA TYR A 127 0.08 -3.53 -18.88
C TYR A 127 -0.68 -2.39 -19.62
N LEU A 128 -0.61 -1.17 -19.09
CA LEU A 128 -1.26 -0.01 -19.71
C LEU A 128 -0.67 0.31 -21.08
N LYS A 129 0.66 0.31 -21.21
CA LYS A 129 1.36 0.52 -22.49
C LYS A 129 0.94 -0.53 -23.52
N ALA A 130 0.92 -1.82 -23.15
CA ALA A 130 0.52 -2.92 -24.02
C ALA A 130 -0.92 -2.76 -24.54
N HIS A 131 -1.79 -2.07 -23.81
CA HIS A 131 -3.17 -1.79 -24.19
C HIS A 131 -3.36 -0.39 -24.80
N GLY A 132 -2.28 0.26 -25.24
CA GLY A 132 -2.32 1.56 -25.92
C GLY A 132 -2.77 2.72 -25.01
N LYS A 133 -2.70 2.55 -23.68
CA LYS A 133 -3.08 3.58 -22.72
C LYS A 133 -1.85 4.36 -22.26
N LYS A 134 -2.00 5.69 -22.16
CA LYS A 134 -0.93 6.53 -21.60
C LYS A 134 -0.79 6.24 -20.10
N VAL A 135 0.44 6.04 -19.67
CA VAL A 135 0.75 5.98 -18.23
C VAL A 135 0.72 7.42 -17.70
N GLY A 136 -0.36 7.77 -17.03
CA GLY A 136 -0.55 9.07 -16.40
C GLY A 136 -0.83 8.86 -14.91
N CYS A 137 0.21 8.72 -14.11
CA CYS A 137 0.07 8.62 -12.69
C CYS A 137 0.71 9.84 -12.01
N ALA A 138 0.01 10.42 -11.03
CA ALA A 138 0.61 11.39 -10.12
C ALA A 138 1.70 10.76 -9.22
N MET A 139 1.88 9.44 -9.31
CA MET A 139 2.95 8.69 -8.65
C MET A 139 4.17 8.73 -9.57
N LYS A 140 5.10 9.66 -9.31
CA LYS A 140 6.44 9.52 -9.87
C LYS A 140 7.11 8.34 -9.17
N PRO A 141 7.80 7.45 -9.90
CA PRO A 141 8.65 6.47 -9.24
C PRO A 141 9.66 7.24 -8.35
N PRO A 142 9.92 6.79 -7.11
CA PRO A 142 11.01 7.34 -6.32
C PRO A 142 12.30 7.23 -7.13
N ALA A 143 13.20 8.19 -6.92
CA ALA A 143 14.52 8.20 -7.57
C ALA A 143 15.22 6.84 -7.39
N GLY A 144 15.57 6.19 -8.49
CA GLY A 144 16.15 4.82 -8.51
C GLY A 144 15.23 3.72 -9.02
N LEU A 145 13.97 4.02 -9.36
CA LEU A 145 13.06 3.14 -10.10
C LEU A 145 12.81 3.66 -11.52
N GLU A 146 13.82 4.29 -12.09
CA GLU A 146 13.81 4.57 -13.51
C GLU A 146 13.72 3.23 -14.24
N THR A 147 12.73 3.10 -15.09
CA THR A 147 12.52 1.88 -15.86
C THR A 147 13.77 1.67 -16.72
N GLU A 148 14.35 0.48 -16.70
CA GLU A 148 15.52 0.10 -17.53
C GLU A 148 15.33 0.43 -19.02
N GLU A 149 14.10 0.78 -19.43
CA GLU A 149 13.74 1.24 -20.79
C GLU A 149 14.14 2.68 -21.10
N GLU A 150 14.36 3.56 -20.09
CA GLU A 150 14.88 4.91 -20.34
C GLU A 150 16.38 4.88 -20.64
N ASP A 151 17.10 3.92 -20.07
CA ASP A 151 18.50 3.68 -20.37
C ASP A 151 18.70 3.08 -21.77
N GLU A 152 17.78 2.22 -22.22
CA GLU A 152 17.86 1.64 -23.57
C GLU A 152 17.48 2.66 -24.66
N ALA A 153 16.53 3.55 -24.37
CA ALA A 153 16.20 4.66 -25.27
C ALA A 153 17.30 5.74 -25.33
N ALA A 154 17.99 5.99 -24.21
CA ALA A 154 19.14 6.89 -24.18
C ALA A 154 20.37 6.28 -24.85
N ALA A 155 20.58 4.97 -24.73
CA ALA A 155 21.66 4.26 -25.41
C ALA A 155 21.42 4.11 -26.92
N ALA A 156 20.17 4.07 -27.38
CA ALA A 156 19.82 4.00 -28.81
C ALA A 156 19.85 5.38 -29.50
N ALA A 157 19.90 6.47 -28.72
CA ALA A 157 19.98 7.86 -29.25
C ALA A 157 21.41 8.45 -29.25
N ALA A 158 22.38 7.68 -28.77
CA ALA A 158 23.82 8.03 -28.80
C ALA A 158 24.54 7.29 -29.93
#